data_1c30e64b9a1197c47619d275a4f180ec
#
_entry.id   1c30e64b9a1197c47619d275a4f180ec
#
_cell.length_a   1.000
_cell.length_b   1.000
_cell.length_c   1.000
_cell.angle_alpha   90.00
_cell.angle_beta   90.00
_cell.angle_gamma   90.00
#
_symmetry.space_group_name_H-M   'P 1'
#
loop_
_entity.id
_entity.type
_entity.pdbx_description
1 polymer ?
#
loop_
_entity_poly.entity_id
_entity_poly.type
_entity_poly.pdbx_seq_one_letter_code
_entity_poly.pdbx_strand_id
1 'polypeptide(L)'
;MTLSSHEFSHLAQASTRIVNSTSAIAWTLTIVGLGLILLFDFLLAFRNRHKATSLRNVAWWTAFYVLAAIAFGATLGLWSTTRARTEFFAGWLTEYSLSFDNLFVLILIMTSLKVAKEREEMVLFAGIVSSLLLRGIFIAGGAALINRFEWIFYIFGGFLIYTAVTLFRESEKEEWHEGRIVRLMRKRGFSLSVIALIAVAMTNLIFAFDSIPAIFGLTRNPYVIVTATIFASMGLRQLYFLIGDLMSKLIYLSEGLALVLGFIGIKLVFEAAIGEGHTRVWGIKIPTISLGVSLGVVIALLVLTTALSLFTSRSRRPEGQ
;
A
#
# COMPACT_ATOMS: atom_id res chain seq x y z
N MET A 1 -26.66 -14.05 30.75
CA MET A 1 -26.14 -12.91 31.51
C MET A 1 -25.97 -11.80 30.47
N THR A 2 -27.01 -10.98 30.33
CA THR A 2 -27.08 -9.88 29.33
C THR A 2 -26.43 -8.64 29.96
N LEU A 3 -25.32 -8.22 29.40
CA LEU A 3 -24.70 -6.95 29.76
C LEU A 3 -25.69 -5.80 29.53
N SER A 4 -25.82 -4.90 30.50
CA SER A 4 -26.75 -3.77 30.40
C SER A 4 -26.25 -2.80 29.32
N SER A 5 -27.16 -2.08 28.67
CA SER A 5 -26.84 -1.06 27.65
C SER A 5 -25.84 -0.01 28.16
N HIS A 6 -25.78 0.23 29.47
CA HIS A 6 -24.82 1.11 30.12
C HIS A 6 -23.40 0.55 30.15
N GLU A 7 -23.22 -0.74 30.40
CA GLU A 7 -21.91 -1.41 30.37
C GLU A 7 -21.37 -1.49 28.94
N PHE A 8 -22.27 -1.69 27.95
CA PHE A 8 -21.90 -1.68 26.55
C PHE A 8 -21.41 -0.28 26.09
N SER A 9 -22.07 0.80 26.55
CA SER A 9 -21.64 2.17 26.26
C SER A 9 -20.30 2.52 26.92
N HIS A 10 -20.06 2.04 28.15
CA HIS A 10 -18.78 2.24 28.84
C HIS A 10 -17.64 1.44 28.19
N LEU A 11 -17.88 0.23 27.73
CA LEU A 11 -16.92 -0.57 26.98
C LEU A 11 -16.63 0.04 25.61
N ALA A 12 -17.65 0.55 24.91
CA ALA A 12 -17.49 1.27 23.66
C ALA A 12 -16.71 2.59 23.84
N GLN A 13 -16.98 3.35 24.91
CA GLN A 13 -16.24 4.57 25.24
C GLN A 13 -14.82 4.27 25.72
N ALA A 14 -14.60 3.21 26.47
CA ALA A 14 -13.28 2.75 26.87
C ALA A 14 -12.46 2.29 25.66
N SER A 15 -13.06 1.54 24.72
CA SER A 15 -12.41 1.14 23.48
C SER A 15 -12.08 2.34 22.58
N THR A 16 -12.93 3.34 22.51
CA THR A 16 -12.67 4.58 21.76
C THR A 16 -11.57 5.42 22.41
N ARG A 17 -11.47 5.44 23.74
CA ARG A 17 -10.37 6.12 24.46
C ARG A 17 -9.04 5.37 24.28
N ILE A 18 -9.02 4.06 24.22
CA ILE A 18 -7.79 3.26 23.99
C ILE A 18 -7.30 3.42 22.55
N VAL A 19 -8.20 3.57 21.58
CA VAL A 19 -7.85 3.82 20.17
C VAL A 19 -7.21 5.21 19.96
N ASN A 20 -7.55 6.20 20.78
CA ASN A 20 -7.03 7.57 20.69
C ASN A 20 -5.81 7.85 21.60
N SER A 21 -5.19 6.87 22.24
CA SER A 21 -4.17 7.10 23.26
C SER A 21 -2.72 7.15 22.75
N THR A 22 -2.50 7.25 21.45
CA THR A 22 -1.15 7.64 21.00
C THR A 22 -0.94 9.10 21.41
N SER A 23 0.04 9.36 22.29
CA SER A 23 0.27 10.71 22.81
C SER A 23 0.58 11.70 21.67
N ALA A 24 0.15 12.96 21.83
CA ALA A 24 0.49 14.01 20.86
C ALA A 24 2.00 14.12 20.62
N ILE A 25 2.80 13.81 21.65
CA ILE A 25 4.27 13.76 21.57
C ILE A 25 4.72 12.66 20.62
N ALA A 26 4.15 11.44 20.73
CA ALA A 26 4.48 10.34 19.83
C ALA A 26 4.11 10.68 18.38
N TRP A 27 2.95 11.28 18.13
CA TRP A 27 2.56 11.78 16.81
C TRP A 27 3.57 12.79 16.27
N THR A 28 3.89 13.82 17.05
CA THR A 28 4.81 14.89 16.63
C THR A 28 6.20 14.34 16.35
N LEU A 29 6.77 13.55 17.27
CA LEU A 29 8.10 12.98 17.10
C LEU A 29 8.17 12.06 15.87
N THR A 30 7.15 11.24 15.64
CA THR A 30 7.12 10.33 14.51
C THR A 30 6.96 11.08 13.19
N ILE A 31 6.00 12.00 13.08
CA ILE A 31 5.79 12.77 11.84
C ILE A 31 7.01 13.63 11.52
N VAL A 32 7.58 14.31 12.52
CA VAL A 32 8.80 15.11 12.32
C VAL A 32 9.97 14.21 11.93
N GLY A 33 10.19 13.09 12.63
CA GLY A 33 11.27 12.15 12.31
C GLY A 33 11.13 11.56 10.89
N LEU A 34 9.95 11.09 10.53
CA LEU A 34 9.68 10.55 9.19
C LEU A 34 9.77 11.66 8.12
N GLY A 35 9.27 12.85 8.40
CA GLY A 35 9.40 14.01 7.52
C GLY A 35 10.86 14.40 7.26
N LEU A 36 11.70 14.37 8.31
CA LEU A 36 13.14 14.62 8.18
C LEU A 36 13.84 13.54 7.34
N ILE A 37 13.49 12.27 7.51
CA ILE A 37 14.04 11.17 6.71
C ILE A 37 13.64 11.34 5.24
N LEU A 38 12.37 11.64 4.95
CA LEU A 38 11.89 11.89 3.58
C LEU A 38 12.56 13.12 2.96
N LEU A 39 12.71 14.21 3.74
CA LEU A 39 13.41 15.41 3.29
C LEU A 39 14.88 15.11 2.99
N PHE A 40 15.54 14.34 3.85
CA PHE A 40 16.92 13.90 3.65
C PHE A 40 17.07 13.06 2.38
N ASP A 41 16.19 12.07 2.17
CA ASP A 41 16.18 11.26 0.93
C ASP A 41 15.96 12.13 -0.30
N PHE A 42 15.06 13.11 -0.22
CA PHE A 42 14.85 14.10 -1.28
C PHE A 42 16.09 14.93 -1.58
N LEU A 43 16.73 15.48 -0.55
CA LEU A 43 17.94 16.30 -0.72
C LEU A 43 19.09 15.49 -1.30
N LEU A 44 19.25 14.23 -0.86
CA LEU A 44 20.24 13.31 -1.46
C LEU A 44 19.93 13.02 -2.92
N ALA A 45 18.66 12.78 -3.27
CA ALA A 45 18.22 12.58 -4.63
C ALA A 45 18.55 13.78 -5.50
N PHE A 46 18.17 14.97 -5.05
CA PHE A 46 18.40 16.21 -5.77
C PHE A 46 19.88 16.51 -5.98
N ARG A 47 20.70 16.23 -4.97
CA ARG A 47 22.17 16.43 -5.06
C ARG A 47 22.85 15.44 -5.99
N ASN A 48 22.36 14.19 -6.06
CA ASN A 48 22.99 13.12 -6.81
C ASN A 48 22.33 12.87 -8.19
N ARG A 49 21.42 13.72 -8.64
CA ARG A 49 20.65 13.56 -9.88
C ARG A 49 21.46 13.35 -11.17
N HIS A 50 22.75 13.68 -11.14
CA HIS A 50 23.66 13.52 -12.27
C HIS A 50 24.65 12.35 -12.13
N LYS A 51 24.56 11.58 -11.03
CA LYS A 51 25.44 10.43 -10.81
C LYS A 51 24.69 9.14 -11.10
N ALA A 52 25.24 8.29 -11.95
CA ALA A 52 24.73 6.94 -12.13
C ALA A 52 24.69 6.22 -10.76
N THR A 53 23.50 5.86 -10.31
CA THR A 53 23.33 5.24 -9.00
C THR A 53 23.76 3.78 -9.11
N SER A 54 24.79 3.37 -8.36
CA SER A 54 25.23 1.99 -8.30
C SER A 54 24.14 1.10 -7.69
N LEU A 55 23.85 -0.04 -8.30
CA LEU A 55 22.89 -1.04 -7.78
C LEU A 55 23.19 -1.44 -6.33
N ARG A 56 24.45 -1.48 -5.94
CA ARG A 56 24.87 -1.75 -4.56
C ARG A 56 24.39 -0.67 -3.60
N ASN A 57 24.50 0.60 -3.97
CA ASN A 57 24.02 1.71 -3.13
C ASN A 57 22.49 1.69 -3.01
N VAL A 58 21.79 1.39 -4.10
CA VAL A 58 20.33 1.23 -4.12
C VAL A 58 19.90 0.14 -3.16
N ALA A 59 20.52 -1.05 -3.24
CA ALA A 59 20.23 -2.17 -2.35
C ALA A 59 20.48 -1.83 -0.87
N TRP A 60 21.56 -1.12 -0.55
CA TRP A 60 21.86 -0.68 0.81
C TRP A 60 20.80 0.28 1.36
N TRP A 61 20.37 1.26 0.58
CA TRP A 61 19.32 2.19 1.00
C TRP A 61 17.96 1.49 1.16
N THR A 62 17.61 0.58 0.24
CA THR A 62 16.40 -0.24 0.38
C THR A 62 16.43 -1.07 1.66
N ALA A 63 17.56 -1.76 1.93
CA ALA A 63 17.74 -2.52 3.16
C ALA A 63 17.63 -1.63 4.40
N PHE A 64 18.19 -0.42 4.37
CA PHE A 64 18.09 0.55 5.47
C PHE A 64 16.62 0.91 5.77
N TYR A 65 15.80 1.23 4.76
CA TYR A 65 14.40 1.59 4.97
C TYR A 65 13.56 0.39 5.48
N VAL A 66 13.83 -0.80 4.97
CA VAL A 66 13.18 -2.03 5.45
C VAL A 66 13.54 -2.28 6.91
N LEU A 67 14.83 -2.19 7.26
CA LEU A 67 15.28 -2.36 8.65
C LEU A 67 14.73 -1.29 9.57
N ALA A 68 14.64 -0.03 9.12
CA ALA A 68 14.02 1.06 9.87
C ALA A 68 12.54 0.78 10.16
N ALA A 69 11.78 0.27 9.18
CA ALA A 69 10.39 -0.13 9.37
C ALA A 69 10.27 -1.30 10.36
N ILE A 70 11.14 -2.31 10.25
CA ILE A 70 11.17 -3.44 11.18
C ILE A 70 11.49 -2.97 12.60
N ALA A 71 12.50 -2.12 12.76
CA ALA A 71 12.89 -1.56 14.05
C ALA A 71 11.75 -0.74 14.66
N PHE A 72 11.12 0.14 13.88
CA PHE A 72 9.96 0.91 14.33
C PHE A 72 8.81 0.01 14.76
N GLY A 73 8.41 -0.95 13.93
CA GLY A 73 7.34 -1.89 14.26
C GLY A 73 7.65 -2.74 15.49
N ALA A 74 8.90 -3.18 15.68
CA ALA A 74 9.34 -3.91 16.87
C ALA A 74 9.23 -3.04 18.13
N THR A 75 9.70 -1.79 18.07
CA THR A 75 9.63 -0.86 19.20
C THR A 75 8.22 -0.41 19.52
N LEU A 76 7.31 -0.38 18.54
CA LEU A 76 5.91 -0.01 18.73
C LEU A 76 5.21 -0.86 19.81
N GLY A 77 5.57 -2.14 19.91
CA GLY A 77 5.07 -3.04 20.95
C GLY A 77 5.57 -2.73 22.36
N LEU A 78 6.64 -1.93 22.51
CA LEU A 78 7.22 -1.58 23.81
C LEU A 78 6.52 -0.39 24.48
N TRP A 79 6.08 0.58 23.68
CA TRP A 79 5.48 1.83 24.17
C TRP A 79 4.00 2.03 23.76
N SER A 80 3.45 1.14 22.96
CA SER A 80 2.04 1.11 22.58
C SER A 80 1.44 -0.25 22.97
N THR A 81 0.91 -1.01 22.04
CA THR A 81 0.31 -2.33 22.29
C THR A 81 0.86 -3.39 21.33
N THR A 82 0.85 -4.65 21.79
CA THR A 82 1.18 -5.79 20.91
C THR A 82 0.26 -5.84 19.69
N ARG A 83 -0.99 -5.41 19.84
CA ARG A 83 -1.95 -5.29 18.75
C ARG A 83 -1.50 -4.26 17.72
N ALA A 84 -1.11 -3.05 18.14
CA ALA A 84 -0.63 -1.99 17.26
C ALA A 84 0.61 -2.43 16.47
N ARG A 85 1.52 -3.18 17.10
CA ARG A 85 2.68 -3.79 16.42
C ARG A 85 2.25 -4.72 15.29
N THR A 86 1.33 -5.65 15.57
CA THR A 86 0.86 -6.61 14.56
C THR A 86 0.10 -5.90 13.43
N GLU A 87 -0.73 -4.92 13.78
CA GLU A 87 -1.45 -4.06 12.82
C GLU A 87 -0.47 -3.29 11.93
N PHE A 88 0.62 -2.74 12.51
CA PHE A 88 1.65 -2.04 11.76
C PHE A 88 2.32 -2.95 10.72
N PHE A 89 2.78 -4.13 11.13
CA PHE A 89 3.43 -5.05 10.19
C PHE A 89 2.47 -5.54 9.10
N ALA A 90 1.21 -5.83 9.44
CA ALA A 90 0.21 -6.21 8.45
C ALA A 90 -0.06 -5.07 7.46
N GLY A 91 -0.27 -3.85 7.96
CA GLY A 91 -0.48 -2.66 7.13
C GLY A 91 0.74 -2.32 6.28
N TRP A 92 1.93 -2.27 6.90
CA TRP A 92 3.18 -1.96 6.21
C TRP A 92 3.47 -2.96 5.08
N LEU A 93 3.32 -4.26 5.34
CA LEU A 93 3.59 -5.29 4.33
C LEU A 93 2.60 -5.23 3.17
N THR A 94 1.32 -5.02 3.47
CA THR A 94 0.26 -4.87 2.46
C THR A 94 0.49 -3.60 1.63
N GLU A 95 0.73 -2.46 2.28
CA GLU A 95 1.02 -1.19 1.61
C GLU A 95 2.31 -1.24 0.78
N TYR A 96 3.35 -1.92 1.28
CA TYR A 96 4.61 -2.10 0.55
C TYR A 96 4.41 -2.93 -0.70
N SER A 97 3.58 -3.98 -0.63
CA SER A 97 3.24 -4.84 -1.76
C SER A 97 2.41 -4.10 -2.81
N LEU A 98 1.38 -3.35 -2.39
CA LEU A 98 0.58 -2.49 -3.27
C LEU A 98 1.44 -1.40 -3.93
N SER A 99 2.36 -0.80 -3.16
CA SER A 99 3.28 0.22 -3.67
C SER A 99 4.26 -0.34 -4.70
N PHE A 100 4.61 -1.61 -4.59
CA PHE A 100 5.48 -2.29 -5.55
C PHE A 100 4.78 -2.45 -6.92
N ASP A 101 3.50 -2.84 -6.93
CA ASP A 101 2.68 -2.92 -8.15
C ASP A 101 2.47 -1.52 -8.77
N ASN A 102 2.21 -0.52 -7.93
CA ASN A 102 2.11 0.87 -8.38
C ASN A 102 3.39 1.36 -9.08
N LEU A 103 4.54 0.91 -8.59
CA LEU A 103 5.84 1.25 -9.17
C LEU A 103 6.03 0.62 -10.56
N PHE A 104 5.47 -0.57 -10.78
CA PHE A 104 5.45 -1.21 -12.09
C PHE A 104 4.71 -0.37 -13.13
N VAL A 105 3.49 0.05 -12.81
CA VAL A 105 2.70 0.90 -13.71
C VAL A 105 3.41 2.23 -13.97
N LEU A 106 4.11 2.77 -12.96
CA LEU A 106 4.92 3.97 -13.11
C LEU A 106 6.05 3.79 -14.14
N ILE A 107 6.76 2.66 -14.08
CA ILE A 107 7.80 2.30 -15.06
C ILE A 107 7.20 2.17 -16.46
N LEU A 108 6.05 1.50 -16.60
CA LEU A 108 5.35 1.37 -17.87
C LEU A 108 4.95 2.73 -18.46
N ILE A 109 4.41 3.63 -17.65
CA ILE A 109 4.07 5.00 -18.07
C ILE A 109 5.31 5.73 -18.58
N MET A 110 6.39 5.70 -17.81
CA MET A 110 7.65 6.38 -18.17
C MET A 110 8.24 5.85 -19.47
N THR A 111 8.27 4.53 -19.61
CA THR A 111 8.80 3.85 -20.80
C THR A 111 7.91 4.12 -22.02
N SER A 112 6.60 4.00 -21.90
CA SER A 112 5.62 4.22 -22.99
C SER A 112 5.61 5.67 -23.46
N LEU A 113 5.77 6.62 -22.56
CA LEU A 113 5.85 8.06 -22.89
C LEU A 113 7.27 8.49 -23.28
N LYS A 114 8.25 7.60 -23.26
CA LYS A 114 9.67 7.88 -23.59
C LYS A 114 10.19 9.08 -22.83
N VAL A 115 9.95 9.14 -21.53
CA VAL A 115 10.43 10.21 -20.66
C VAL A 115 11.96 10.22 -20.68
N ALA A 116 12.56 11.40 -20.87
CA ALA A 116 14.02 11.53 -20.88
C ALA A 116 14.60 11.17 -19.49
N LYS A 117 15.72 10.45 -19.46
CA LYS A 117 16.37 9.98 -18.22
C LYS A 117 16.65 11.08 -17.21
N GLU A 118 16.97 12.28 -17.69
CA GLU A 118 17.24 13.47 -16.87
C GLU A 118 15.98 13.96 -16.12
N ARG A 119 14.79 13.57 -16.59
CA ARG A 119 13.50 13.97 -16.02
C ARG A 119 12.79 12.85 -15.27
N GLU A 120 13.23 11.59 -15.43
CA GLU A 120 12.67 10.44 -14.73
C GLU A 120 12.65 10.65 -13.21
N GLU A 121 13.77 11.10 -12.63
CA GLU A 121 13.86 11.34 -11.19
C GLU A 121 12.87 12.40 -10.69
N MET A 122 12.64 13.44 -11.47
CA MET A 122 11.69 14.49 -11.10
C MET A 122 10.23 13.98 -11.18
N VAL A 123 9.88 13.21 -12.21
CA VAL A 123 8.54 12.62 -12.36
C VAL A 123 8.30 11.58 -11.27
N LEU A 124 9.29 10.75 -10.95
CA LEU A 124 9.26 9.79 -9.84
C LEU A 124 9.02 10.48 -8.50
N PHE A 125 9.80 11.50 -8.21
CA PHE A 125 9.67 12.24 -6.96
C PHE A 125 8.29 12.89 -6.84
N ALA A 126 7.85 13.60 -7.87
CA ALA A 126 6.52 14.20 -7.89
C ALA A 126 5.41 13.13 -7.79
N GLY A 127 5.63 11.94 -8.36
CA GLY A 127 4.77 10.77 -8.21
C GLY A 127 4.67 10.31 -6.75
N ILE A 128 5.79 10.14 -6.06
CA ILE A 128 5.82 9.74 -4.64
C ILE A 128 5.15 10.78 -3.75
N VAL A 129 5.44 12.07 -3.96
CA VAL A 129 4.81 13.16 -3.19
C VAL A 129 3.31 13.20 -3.44
N SER A 130 2.86 13.11 -4.69
CA SER A 130 1.43 13.09 -5.01
C SER A 130 0.73 11.87 -4.40
N SER A 131 1.37 10.70 -4.42
CA SER A 131 0.85 9.49 -3.79
C SER A 131 0.68 9.66 -2.28
N LEU A 132 1.69 10.19 -1.58
CA LEU A 132 1.62 10.43 -0.13
C LEU A 132 0.53 11.46 0.23
N LEU A 133 0.42 12.55 -0.54
CA LEU A 133 -0.60 13.56 -0.30
C LEU A 133 -2.00 12.99 -0.51
N LEU A 134 -2.23 12.28 -1.62
CA LEU A 134 -3.51 11.64 -1.90
C LEU A 134 -3.87 10.63 -0.80
N ARG A 135 -2.95 9.74 -0.42
CA ARG A 135 -3.17 8.78 0.66
C ARG A 135 -3.47 9.49 1.98
N GLY A 136 -2.74 10.56 2.33
CA GLY A 136 -3.02 11.34 3.53
C GLY A 136 -4.44 11.92 3.55
N ILE A 137 -4.88 12.54 2.44
CA ILE A 137 -6.23 13.10 2.30
C ILE A 137 -7.29 11.99 2.43
N PHE A 138 -7.08 10.88 1.73
CA PHE A 138 -8.03 9.76 1.76
C PHE A 138 -8.03 9.01 3.09
N ILE A 139 -6.90 8.87 3.78
CA ILE A 139 -6.85 8.29 5.14
C ILE A 139 -7.66 9.17 6.10
N ALA A 140 -7.47 10.49 6.05
CA ALA A 140 -8.22 11.42 6.90
C ALA A 140 -9.74 11.36 6.60
N GLY A 141 -10.12 11.40 5.31
CA GLY A 141 -11.52 11.27 4.88
C GLY A 141 -12.10 9.90 5.19
N GLY A 142 -11.36 8.84 4.92
CA GLY A 142 -11.77 7.45 5.19
C GLY A 142 -11.96 7.19 6.69
N ALA A 143 -11.07 7.68 7.54
CA ALA A 143 -11.20 7.58 8.99
C ALA A 143 -12.48 8.28 9.50
N ALA A 144 -12.77 9.48 8.98
CA ALA A 144 -13.99 10.21 9.33
C ALA A 144 -15.26 9.47 8.89
N LEU A 145 -15.22 8.86 7.71
CA LEU A 145 -16.35 8.14 7.12
C LEU A 145 -16.62 6.81 7.84
N ILE A 146 -15.59 6.02 8.12
CA ILE A 146 -15.69 4.73 8.81
C ILE A 146 -16.17 4.92 10.25
N ASN A 147 -15.74 5.98 10.94
CA ASN A 147 -16.20 6.27 12.30
C ASN A 147 -17.68 6.66 12.38
N ARG A 148 -18.27 7.05 11.24
CA ARG A 148 -19.67 7.48 11.18
C ARG A 148 -20.62 6.43 10.58
N PHE A 149 -20.12 5.58 9.69
CA PHE A 149 -20.92 4.63 8.91
C PHE A 149 -20.26 3.26 8.84
N GLU A 150 -20.71 2.29 9.61
CA GLU A 150 -20.17 0.92 9.59
C GLU A 150 -20.45 0.18 8.27
N TRP A 151 -21.59 0.48 7.61
CA TRP A 151 -21.93 -0.11 6.31
C TRP A 151 -20.93 0.19 5.18
N ILE A 152 -20.07 1.19 5.35
CA ILE A 152 -19.03 1.54 4.38
C ILE A 152 -18.07 0.37 4.12
N PHE A 153 -17.91 -0.54 5.09
CA PHE A 153 -17.07 -1.72 4.93
C PHE A 153 -17.62 -2.70 3.88
N TYR A 154 -18.93 -2.74 3.62
CA TYR A 154 -19.49 -3.50 2.50
C TYR A 154 -19.05 -2.91 1.16
N ILE A 155 -19.09 -1.59 1.02
CA ILE A 155 -18.62 -0.90 -0.20
C ILE A 155 -17.13 -1.14 -0.38
N PHE A 156 -16.32 -0.97 0.67
CA PHE A 156 -14.87 -1.19 0.61
C PHE A 156 -14.55 -2.64 0.30
N GLY A 157 -15.21 -3.58 0.96
CA GLY A 157 -15.02 -5.01 0.69
C GLY A 157 -15.43 -5.39 -0.74
N GLY A 158 -16.58 -4.93 -1.20
CA GLY A 158 -17.04 -5.15 -2.58
C GLY A 158 -16.09 -4.55 -3.61
N PHE A 159 -15.58 -3.34 -3.35
CA PHE A 159 -14.60 -2.67 -4.21
C PHE A 159 -13.28 -3.46 -4.28
N LEU A 160 -12.74 -3.92 -3.13
CA LEU A 160 -11.52 -4.73 -3.14
C LEU A 160 -11.70 -6.08 -3.86
N ILE A 161 -12.86 -6.73 -3.70
CA ILE A 161 -13.16 -7.97 -4.43
C ILE A 161 -13.24 -7.68 -5.94
N TYR A 162 -13.90 -6.58 -6.34
CA TYR A 162 -13.94 -6.16 -7.73
C TYR A 162 -12.54 -5.92 -8.30
N THR A 163 -11.69 -5.17 -7.58
CA THR A 163 -10.30 -4.91 -7.97
C THR A 163 -9.49 -6.21 -8.07
N ALA A 164 -9.65 -7.12 -7.11
CA ALA A 164 -9.00 -8.43 -7.13
C ALA A 164 -9.37 -9.24 -8.39
N VAL A 165 -10.67 -9.30 -8.74
CA VAL A 165 -11.13 -10.00 -9.94
C VAL A 165 -10.61 -9.34 -11.21
N THR A 166 -10.55 -8.02 -11.25
CA THR A 166 -10.03 -7.26 -12.41
C THR A 166 -8.54 -7.52 -12.60
N LEU A 167 -7.74 -7.40 -11.54
CA LEU A 167 -6.31 -7.72 -11.55
C LEU A 167 -6.04 -9.16 -12.04
N PHE A 168 -6.85 -10.13 -11.58
CA PHE A 168 -6.70 -11.53 -12.00
C PHE A 168 -6.99 -11.74 -13.49
N ARG A 169 -7.90 -10.93 -14.07
CA ARG A 169 -8.28 -11.03 -15.50
C ARG A 169 -7.33 -10.26 -16.41
N GLU A 170 -6.73 -9.18 -15.93
CA GLU A 170 -5.87 -8.29 -16.71
C GLU A 170 -4.39 -8.70 -16.70
N SER A 171 -3.99 -9.63 -15.84
CA SER A 171 -2.61 -10.13 -15.70
C SER A 171 -1.99 -10.68 -17.01
N GLU A 172 -2.81 -10.95 -18.04
CA GLU A 172 -2.33 -11.40 -19.35
C GLU A 172 -2.01 -10.25 -20.34
N LYS A 173 -2.31 -8.98 -19.99
CA LYS A 173 -2.16 -7.83 -20.92
C LYS A 173 -1.36 -6.70 -20.29
N GLU A 174 -0.04 -6.82 -20.32
CA GLU A 174 0.91 -5.82 -19.77
C GLU A 174 1.12 -4.59 -20.68
N GLU A 175 0.12 -4.08 -21.39
CA GLU A 175 0.25 -2.85 -22.17
C GLU A 175 -0.44 -1.68 -21.49
N TRP A 176 0.34 -0.66 -21.13
CA TRP A 176 -0.23 0.60 -20.68
C TRP A 176 -0.92 1.31 -21.87
N HIS A 177 -2.24 1.44 -21.79
CA HIS A 177 -3.01 2.16 -22.79
C HIS A 177 -3.16 3.65 -22.43
N GLU A 178 -2.80 4.52 -23.36
CA GLU A 178 -2.98 5.96 -23.18
C GLU A 178 -4.45 6.32 -22.93
N GLY A 179 -4.73 6.81 -21.72
CA GLY A 179 -6.04 7.33 -21.36
C GLY A 179 -6.45 8.53 -22.24
N ARG A 180 -7.76 8.82 -22.29
CA ARG A 180 -8.31 9.94 -23.09
C ARG A 180 -7.65 11.28 -22.76
N ILE A 181 -7.35 11.53 -21.49
CA ILE A 181 -6.73 12.78 -21.01
C ILE A 181 -5.31 12.92 -21.54
N VAL A 182 -4.49 11.87 -21.44
CA VAL A 182 -3.11 11.84 -21.96
C VAL A 182 -3.10 12.13 -23.48
N ARG A 183 -4.00 11.48 -24.22
CA ARG A 183 -4.15 11.68 -25.66
C ARG A 183 -4.57 13.13 -26.03
N LEU A 184 -5.48 13.71 -25.23
CA LEU A 184 -5.91 15.10 -25.43
C LEU A 184 -4.76 16.09 -25.18
N MET A 185 -3.97 15.87 -24.12
CA MET A 185 -2.81 16.70 -23.79
C MET A 185 -1.73 16.62 -24.86
N ARG A 186 -1.47 15.41 -25.38
CA ARG A 186 -0.54 15.22 -26.50
C ARG A 186 -0.99 16.01 -27.74
N LYS A 187 -2.29 15.98 -28.06
CA LYS A 187 -2.87 16.77 -29.18
C LYS A 187 -2.75 18.28 -28.96
N ARG A 188 -2.74 18.73 -27.70
CA ARG A 188 -2.57 20.17 -27.37
C ARG A 188 -1.11 20.61 -27.25
N GLY A 189 -0.15 19.75 -27.57
CA GLY A 189 1.28 20.09 -27.60
C GLY A 189 1.96 20.19 -26.20
N PHE A 190 1.38 19.62 -25.15
CA PHE A 190 2.06 19.58 -23.86
C PHE A 190 3.35 18.75 -23.92
N SER A 191 4.35 19.14 -23.14
CA SER A 191 5.61 18.39 -23.07
C SER A 191 5.40 16.98 -22.49
N LEU A 192 6.17 16.01 -22.98
CA LEU A 192 6.06 14.60 -22.53
C LEU A 192 6.22 14.45 -21.00
N SER A 193 7.06 15.29 -20.38
CA SER A 193 7.24 15.28 -18.93
C SER A 193 6.01 15.74 -18.15
N VAL A 194 5.29 16.75 -18.66
CA VAL A 194 4.03 17.22 -18.06
C VAL A 194 2.95 16.16 -18.24
N ILE A 195 2.89 15.53 -19.43
CA ILE A 195 1.96 14.43 -19.68
C ILE A 195 2.24 13.27 -18.76
N ALA A 196 3.52 12.88 -18.58
CA ALA A 196 3.92 11.81 -17.65
C ALA A 196 3.55 12.14 -16.20
N LEU A 197 3.80 13.36 -15.75
CA LEU A 197 3.45 13.81 -14.40
C LEU A 197 1.95 13.69 -14.13
N ILE A 198 1.11 14.10 -15.07
CA ILE A 198 -0.34 14.01 -14.93
C ILE A 198 -0.81 12.56 -15.01
N ALA A 199 -0.24 11.75 -15.92
CA ALA A 199 -0.55 10.33 -16.00
C ALA A 199 -0.24 9.62 -14.68
N VAL A 200 0.93 9.89 -14.10
CA VAL A 200 1.36 9.37 -12.79
C VAL A 200 0.44 9.83 -11.66
N ALA A 201 0.08 11.11 -11.62
CA ALA A 201 -0.82 11.64 -10.59
C ALA A 201 -2.22 11.01 -10.68
N MET A 202 -2.75 10.82 -11.90
CA MET A 202 -4.04 10.12 -12.09
C MET A 202 -3.98 8.65 -11.70
N THR A 203 -2.90 7.98 -12.03
CA THR A 203 -2.68 6.57 -11.64
C THR A 203 -2.57 6.45 -10.12
N ASN A 204 -1.83 7.35 -9.47
CA ASN A 204 -1.74 7.40 -8.00
C ASN A 204 -3.11 7.66 -7.34
N LEU A 205 -3.98 8.44 -7.97
CA LEU A 205 -5.34 8.65 -7.49
C LEU A 205 -6.13 7.34 -7.49
N ILE A 206 -6.05 6.56 -8.57
CA ILE A 206 -6.72 5.25 -8.68
C ILE A 206 -6.18 4.31 -7.60
N PHE A 207 -4.85 4.20 -7.47
CA PHE A 207 -4.21 3.34 -6.47
C PHE A 207 -4.49 3.76 -5.01
N ALA A 208 -4.74 5.05 -4.76
CA ALA A 208 -5.15 5.50 -3.44
C ALA A 208 -6.54 4.96 -3.06
N PHE A 209 -7.44 4.75 -4.03
CA PHE A 209 -8.74 4.10 -3.78
C PHE A 209 -8.61 2.63 -3.39
N ASP A 210 -7.63 1.90 -3.92
CA ASP A 210 -7.39 0.49 -3.59
C ASP A 210 -6.73 0.32 -2.22
N SER A 211 -5.72 1.14 -1.92
CA SER A 211 -4.91 0.98 -0.72
C SER A 211 -5.65 1.36 0.56
N ILE A 212 -6.59 2.33 0.50
CA ILE A 212 -7.32 2.80 1.68
C ILE A 212 -8.24 1.73 2.25
N PRO A 213 -9.16 1.11 1.48
CA PRO A 213 -9.94 -0.01 1.98
C PRO A 213 -9.07 -1.15 2.50
N ALA A 214 -7.94 -1.44 1.81
CA ALA A 214 -7.04 -2.51 2.20
C ALA A 214 -6.44 -2.28 3.60
N ILE A 215 -5.93 -1.07 3.89
CA ILE A 215 -5.33 -0.79 5.19
C ILE A 215 -6.38 -0.67 6.30
N PHE A 216 -7.56 -0.10 6.01
CA PHE A 216 -8.67 -0.04 6.97
C PHE A 216 -9.26 -1.42 7.28
N GLY A 217 -9.14 -2.39 6.37
CA GLY A 217 -9.45 -3.80 6.62
C GLY A 217 -8.49 -4.50 7.58
N LEU A 218 -7.33 -3.91 7.84
CA LEU A 218 -6.31 -4.45 8.75
C LEU A 218 -6.28 -3.73 10.09
N THR A 219 -6.48 -2.42 10.10
CA THR A 219 -6.46 -1.60 11.32
C THR A 219 -7.35 -0.37 11.20
N ARG A 220 -7.96 0.05 12.31
CA ARG A 220 -8.69 1.31 12.44
C ARG A 220 -7.89 2.38 13.19
N ASN A 221 -6.66 2.08 13.59
CA ASN A 221 -5.81 3.01 14.33
C ASN A 221 -5.14 4.00 13.34
N PRO A 222 -5.50 5.31 13.34
CA PRO A 222 -4.96 6.28 12.39
C PRO A 222 -3.44 6.41 12.46
N TYR A 223 -2.85 6.29 13.66
CA TYR A 223 -1.41 6.35 13.83
C TYR A 223 -0.70 5.18 13.12
N VAL A 224 -1.22 3.98 13.29
CA VAL A 224 -0.70 2.79 12.63
C VAL A 224 -0.84 2.91 11.11
N ILE A 225 -2.00 3.37 10.63
CA ILE A 225 -2.26 3.58 9.19
C ILE A 225 -1.23 4.55 8.59
N VAL A 226 -1.09 5.73 9.18
CA VAL A 226 -0.19 6.78 8.68
C VAL A 226 1.26 6.31 8.70
N THR A 227 1.71 5.71 9.81
CA THR A 227 3.09 5.24 9.92
C THR A 227 3.40 4.09 8.98
N ALA A 228 2.51 3.09 8.85
CA ALA A 228 2.67 1.99 7.92
C ALA A 228 2.76 2.48 6.47
N THR A 229 1.88 3.41 6.07
CA THR A 229 1.86 4.00 4.72
C THR A 229 3.13 4.81 4.42
N ILE A 230 3.62 5.62 5.37
CA ILE A 230 4.85 6.40 5.17
C ILE A 230 6.06 5.46 5.06
N PHE A 231 6.20 4.49 5.98
CA PHE A 231 7.29 3.51 5.91
C PHE A 231 7.25 2.66 4.63
N ALA A 232 6.06 2.28 4.14
CA ALA A 232 5.92 1.58 2.87
C ALA A 232 6.31 2.44 1.66
N SER A 233 6.12 3.74 1.76
CA SER A 233 6.50 4.69 0.70
C SER A 233 7.98 5.05 0.72
N MET A 234 8.66 4.85 1.86
CA MET A 234 10.11 5.03 1.96
C MET A 234 10.84 3.97 1.13
N GLY A 235 11.84 4.40 0.38
CA GLY A 235 12.62 3.50 -0.46
C GLY A 235 11.99 3.15 -1.81
N LEU A 236 10.76 3.61 -2.13
CA LEU A 236 10.14 3.36 -3.43
C LEU A 236 10.99 3.87 -4.60
N ARG A 237 11.66 5.01 -4.41
CA ARG A 237 12.59 5.55 -5.42
C ARG A 237 13.77 4.60 -5.65
N GLN A 238 14.34 4.05 -4.59
CA GLN A 238 15.42 3.09 -4.67
C GLN A 238 14.95 1.80 -5.34
N LEU A 239 13.75 1.35 -4.99
CA LEU A 239 13.13 0.19 -5.62
C LEU A 239 12.93 0.40 -7.13
N TYR A 240 12.55 1.59 -7.58
CA TYR A 240 12.41 1.88 -9.01
C TYR A 240 13.67 1.51 -9.81
N PHE A 241 14.84 1.89 -9.32
CA PHE A 241 16.12 1.56 -9.99
C PHE A 241 16.54 0.10 -9.81
N LEU A 242 16.07 -0.57 -8.76
CA LEU A 242 16.37 -1.99 -8.52
C LEU A 242 15.45 -2.92 -9.33
N ILE A 243 14.24 -2.45 -9.60
CA ILE A 243 13.15 -3.27 -10.15
C ILE A 243 13.34 -3.56 -11.63
N GLY A 244 13.99 -2.71 -12.42
CA GLY A 244 14.12 -2.89 -13.86
C GLY A 244 14.51 -4.32 -14.28
N ASP A 245 15.44 -4.93 -13.54
CA ASP A 245 15.87 -6.32 -13.76
C ASP A 245 15.05 -7.36 -12.99
N LEU A 246 14.40 -6.96 -11.89
CA LEU A 246 13.66 -7.89 -11.02
C LEU A 246 12.24 -8.12 -11.50
N MET A 247 11.65 -7.15 -12.19
CA MET A 247 10.27 -7.21 -12.67
C MET A 247 10.04 -8.33 -13.66
N SER A 248 10.99 -8.56 -14.57
CA SER A 248 10.93 -9.69 -15.50
C SER A 248 10.94 -11.07 -14.81
N LYS A 249 11.23 -11.11 -13.51
CA LYS A 249 11.30 -12.33 -12.70
C LYS A 249 10.07 -12.53 -11.80
N LEU A 250 9.33 -11.47 -11.49
CA LEU A 250 8.15 -11.52 -10.61
C LEU A 250 6.85 -11.63 -11.41
N ILE A 251 6.75 -12.70 -12.19
CA ILE A 251 5.67 -12.94 -13.15
C ILE A 251 4.28 -13.00 -12.48
N TYR A 252 4.19 -13.53 -11.26
CA TYR A 252 2.92 -13.74 -10.53
C TYR A 252 2.66 -12.69 -9.44
N LEU A 253 3.26 -11.51 -9.54
CA LEU A 253 3.12 -10.46 -8.50
C LEU A 253 1.67 -9.94 -8.46
N SER A 254 1.11 -9.61 -9.62
CA SER A 254 -0.26 -9.07 -9.75
C SER A 254 -1.31 -10.07 -9.27
N GLU A 255 -1.13 -11.37 -9.56
CA GLU A 255 -2.01 -12.43 -9.05
C GLU A 255 -1.91 -12.57 -7.52
N GLY A 256 -0.70 -12.49 -6.98
CA GLY A 256 -0.48 -12.50 -5.53
C GLY A 256 -1.18 -11.34 -4.84
N LEU A 257 -1.09 -10.16 -5.44
CA LEU A 257 -1.76 -8.96 -4.94
C LEU A 257 -3.28 -9.08 -5.04
N ALA A 258 -3.80 -9.62 -6.16
CA ALA A 258 -5.22 -9.89 -6.32
C ALA A 258 -5.76 -10.83 -5.22
N LEU A 259 -5.00 -11.88 -4.88
CA LEU A 259 -5.37 -12.79 -3.78
C LEU A 259 -5.38 -12.08 -2.43
N VAL A 260 -4.41 -11.22 -2.14
CA VAL A 260 -4.36 -10.41 -0.90
C VAL A 260 -5.57 -9.47 -0.82
N LEU A 261 -5.86 -8.73 -1.90
CA LEU A 261 -7.00 -7.80 -1.97
C LEU A 261 -8.33 -8.54 -1.83
N GLY A 262 -8.49 -9.68 -2.52
CA GLY A 262 -9.67 -10.52 -2.42
C GLY A 262 -9.90 -11.02 -0.99
N PHE A 263 -8.84 -11.50 -0.33
CA PHE A 263 -8.91 -11.93 1.07
C PHE A 263 -9.30 -10.79 2.01
N ILE A 264 -8.68 -9.60 1.87
CA ILE A 264 -9.02 -8.43 2.70
C ILE A 264 -10.44 -7.95 2.42
N GLY A 265 -10.88 -7.96 1.15
CA GLY A 265 -12.24 -7.61 0.76
C GLY A 265 -13.29 -8.52 1.39
N ILE A 266 -13.10 -9.84 1.36
CA ILE A 266 -13.97 -10.81 2.01
C ILE A 266 -13.99 -10.59 3.52
N LYS A 267 -12.83 -10.35 4.14
CA LYS A 267 -12.72 -10.05 5.57
C LYS A 267 -13.54 -8.82 5.95
N LEU A 268 -13.44 -7.73 5.18
CA LEU A 268 -14.21 -6.51 5.41
C LEU A 268 -15.73 -6.74 5.36
N VAL A 269 -16.20 -7.50 4.38
CA VAL A 269 -17.64 -7.88 4.27
C VAL A 269 -18.08 -8.66 5.50
N PHE A 270 -17.25 -9.60 5.99
CA PHE A 270 -17.57 -10.35 7.21
C PHE A 270 -17.59 -9.46 8.46
N GLU A 271 -16.64 -8.53 8.59
CA GLU A 271 -16.59 -7.58 9.71
C GLU A 271 -17.83 -6.65 9.70
N ALA A 272 -18.24 -6.18 8.51
CA ALA A 272 -19.47 -5.39 8.37
C ALA A 272 -20.70 -6.18 8.81
N ALA A 273 -20.86 -7.41 8.33
CA ALA A 273 -21.98 -8.27 8.67
C ALA A 273 -22.06 -8.56 10.19
N ILE A 274 -20.92 -8.84 10.81
CA ILE A 274 -20.83 -9.07 12.27
C ILE A 274 -21.17 -7.79 13.04
N GLY A 275 -20.69 -6.61 12.58
CA GLY A 275 -20.99 -5.30 13.19
C GLY A 275 -22.48 -4.98 13.22
N GLU A 276 -23.22 -5.39 12.19
CA GLU A 276 -24.68 -5.25 12.11
C GLU A 276 -25.47 -6.36 12.89
N GLY A 277 -24.76 -7.24 13.59
CA GLY A 277 -25.37 -8.30 14.38
C GLY A 277 -25.66 -9.60 13.61
N HIS A 278 -25.28 -9.67 12.34
CA HIS A 278 -25.41 -10.87 11.53
C HIS A 278 -24.32 -11.87 11.89
N THR A 279 -24.60 -12.85 12.72
CA THR A 279 -23.63 -13.89 13.13
C THR A 279 -23.66 -15.13 12.23
N ARG A 280 -24.66 -15.24 11.35
CA ARG A 280 -24.83 -16.38 10.43
C ARG A 280 -25.32 -15.90 9.06
N VAL A 281 -24.75 -16.44 7.99
CA VAL A 281 -25.22 -16.31 6.61
C VAL A 281 -25.59 -17.71 6.11
N TRP A 282 -26.83 -17.88 5.68
CA TRP A 282 -27.37 -19.16 5.22
C TRP A 282 -27.15 -20.33 6.21
N GLY A 283 -27.28 -20.06 7.52
CA GLY A 283 -27.08 -21.07 8.57
C GLY A 283 -25.61 -21.32 8.96
N ILE A 284 -24.64 -20.80 8.22
CA ILE A 284 -23.20 -20.94 8.49
C ILE A 284 -22.76 -19.76 9.37
N LYS A 285 -22.06 -20.05 10.46
CA LYS A 285 -21.48 -19.02 11.34
C LYS A 285 -20.40 -18.23 10.57
N ILE A 286 -20.50 -16.90 10.56
CA ILE A 286 -19.49 -16.03 9.95
C ILE A 286 -18.21 -16.16 10.79
N PRO A 287 -17.06 -16.54 10.17
CA PRO A 287 -15.81 -16.66 10.90
C PRO A 287 -15.27 -15.26 11.26
N THR A 288 -14.88 -15.09 12.52
CA THR A 288 -14.10 -13.92 12.93
C THR A 288 -12.62 -14.15 12.60
N ILE A 289 -12.11 -13.39 11.63
CA ILE A 289 -10.73 -13.52 11.19
C ILE A 289 -9.85 -12.65 12.09
N SER A 290 -9.05 -13.29 12.95
CA SER A 290 -8.14 -12.54 13.82
C SER A 290 -7.04 -11.84 13.02
N LEU A 291 -6.50 -10.75 13.59
CA LEU A 291 -5.42 -9.99 12.96
C LEU A 291 -4.17 -10.86 12.68
N GLY A 292 -3.82 -11.76 13.61
CA GLY A 292 -2.70 -12.68 13.42
C GLY A 292 -2.89 -13.63 12.24
N VAL A 293 -4.13 -14.15 12.05
CA VAL A 293 -4.49 -14.95 10.88
C VAL A 293 -4.39 -14.11 9.61
N SER A 294 -4.90 -12.86 9.64
CA SER A 294 -4.81 -11.95 8.48
C SER A 294 -3.36 -11.70 8.07
N LEU A 295 -2.49 -11.40 9.02
CA LEU A 295 -1.05 -11.20 8.76
C LEU A 295 -0.41 -12.48 8.20
N GLY A 296 -0.71 -13.64 8.81
CA GLY A 296 -0.20 -14.93 8.35
C GLY A 296 -0.61 -15.25 6.91
N VAL A 297 -1.86 -15.01 6.54
CA VAL A 297 -2.38 -15.21 5.17
C VAL A 297 -1.69 -14.27 4.19
N VAL A 298 -1.56 -12.97 4.51
CA VAL A 298 -0.88 -12.00 3.65
C VAL A 298 0.58 -12.42 3.41
N ILE A 299 1.32 -12.76 4.47
CA ILE A 299 2.71 -13.22 4.34
C ILE A 299 2.78 -14.50 3.49
N ALA A 300 1.93 -15.49 3.76
CA ALA A 300 1.93 -16.75 3.04
C ALA A 300 1.67 -16.56 1.54
N LEU A 301 0.69 -15.72 1.18
CA LEU A 301 0.37 -15.40 -0.22
C LEU A 301 1.54 -14.72 -0.92
N LEU A 302 2.15 -13.71 -0.29
CA LEU A 302 3.28 -12.98 -0.87
C LEU A 302 4.52 -13.86 -1.04
N VAL A 303 4.84 -14.69 -0.04
CA VAL A 303 5.97 -15.63 -0.14
C VAL A 303 5.72 -16.68 -1.20
N LEU A 304 4.52 -17.24 -1.27
CA LEU A 304 4.17 -18.26 -2.26
C LEU A 304 4.25 -17.71 -3.68
N THR A 305 3.65 -16.56 -3.94
CA THR A 305 3.65 -15.94 -5.28
C THR A 305 5.04 -15.51 -5.71
N THR A 306 5.85 -14.96 -4.79
CA THR A 306 7.25 -14.64 -5.06
C THR A 306 8.07 -15.89 -5.37
N ALA A 307 7.93 -16.95 -4.58
CA ALA A 307 8.61 -18.22 -4.82
C ALA A 307 8.24 -18.82 -6.17
N LEU A 308 6.93 -18.92 -6.48
CA LEU A 308 6.44 -19.41 -7.75
C LEU A 308 6.98 -18.58 -8.94
N SER A 309 7.00 -17.24 -8.81
CA SER A 309 7.56 -16.35 -9.83
C SER A 309 9.03 -16.65 -10.10
N LEU A 310 9.83 -16.78 -9.05
CA LEU A 310 11.26 -17.05 -9.17
C LEU A 310 11.55 -18.44 -9.73
N PHE A 311 10.77 -19.46 -9.36
CA PHE A 311 10.91 -20.81 -9.91
C PHE A 311 10.55 -20.84 -11.41
N THR A 312 9.43 -20.25 -11.81
CA THR A 312 8.98 -20.20 -13.20
C THR A 312 9.93 -19.38 -14.07
N SER A 313 10.45 -18.26 -13.57
CA SER A 313 11.40 -17.42 -14.30
C SER A 313 12.75 -18.14 -14.55
N ARG A 314 13.19 -18.99 -13.61
CA ARG A 314 14.39 -19.83 -13.80
C ARG A 314 14.19 -20.91 -14.86
N SER A 315 13.02 -21.53 -14.88
CA SER A 315 12.69 -22.59 -15.83
C SER A 315 12.51 -22.09 -17.28
N ARG A 316 12.24 -20.79 -17.46
CA ARG A 316 12.09 -20.15 -18.79
C ARG A 316 13.39 -19.61 -19.38
N ARG A 317 14.53 -19.70 -18.67
CA ARG A 317 15.82 -19.39 -19.29
C ARG A 317 16.18 -20.52 -20.24
N PRO A 318 16.32 -20.28 -21.57
CA PRO A 318 16.87 -21.27 -22.46
C PRO A 318 18.29 -21.64 -21.98
N GLU A 319 18.58 -22.92 -21.80
CA GLU A 319 19.93 -23.44 -21.74
C GLU A 319 20.60 -23.09 -23.07
N GLY A 320 21.50 -22.12 -23.06
CA GLY A 320 22.30 -21.81 -24.24
C GLY A 320 22.45 -20.32 -24.56
N GLN A 321 23.26 -19.59 -23.81
CA GLN A 321 24.20 -18.59 -24.33
C GLN A 321 25.39 -18.49 -23.37
#